data_abe73fb3d5007254a245944c7dcd16e6
#
_entry.id   abe73fb3d5007254a245944c7dcd16e6
#
_cell.length_a   1.000
_cell.length_b   1.000
_cell.length_c   1.000
_cell.angle_alpha   90.00
_cell.angle_beta   90.00
_cell.angle_gamma   90.00
#
_symmetry.space_group_name_H-M   'P 1'
#
loop_
_entity.id
_entity.type
_entity.pdbx_description
1 polymer ?
#
loop_
_entity_poly.entity_id
_entity_poly.type
_entity_poly.pdbx_seq_one_letter_code
_entity_poly.pdbx_strand_id
1 'polypeptide(L)'
;MRSILFFIGLVFVFACKRGVQKQPSQNNFEYYIENFSTSEIGIAKDESLSSQAFMQELAYTRKTLDELLQIDTAELSFEQAIDWRFARSILKGKELRQAKHQSWKKDPREYMLFRSLGNIMERPGKVDEKIEELKERLQILPLQLKNGKNQIEFYIPRFQELSLFMAQNATGLFNTSLPEFAARTNREAELTPFINDAQKAVEDFVLYLKKELPKKPIAGFAMGEETYNQMLKQELLLDHSTETLWQFGRAKFEATLSELEVLAKEIDSSKSWQELAQEIKNDYPKPHEMIEAHQLWVDSSKAHILNHKLIPIPWKERVQVVPRAEYLRKTSYYGNFSRAKAKDEEGVLTAQWMINPYEDWWDEKTKQEYLVEHDWGVIIVTAPHESYGGHHVQGLYQMHNPRKIRRENGLSLFSEGWGLYNEQLMAETGFFPNKRIHLRQLQLRLWRNARVIYDVGMHSGRMTYEEAVALMTDKVGFLRWAAQLEIDSAAKSPGYFIGYYLGMSEILRIRDLYKQKMGERFTLGDFHEKLLKIGNMPPSLMEESLMANLDTGT
;
A
#
# COMPACT_ATOMS: atom_id res chain seq x y z
N MET A 1 -18.03 -87.88 -1.81
CA MET A 1 -17.43 -87.25 -0.63
C MET A 1 -16.98 -85.87 -1.03
N ARG A 2 -17.81 -84.88 -0.81
CA ARG A 2 -17.51 -83.47 -1.06
C ARG A 2 -17.76 -82.70 0.20
N SER A 3 -16.67 -82.15 0.80
CA SER A 3 -16.73 -81.30 1.97
C SER A 3 -17.12 -79.87 1.57
N ILE A 4 -18.16 -79.33 2.19
CA ILE A 4 -18.60 -77.98 2.05
C ILE A 4 -18.00 -77.18 3.22
N LEU A 5 -17.16 -76.18 2.88
CA LEU A 5 -16.67 -75.19 3.82
C LEU A 5 -17.64 -74.00 3.88
N PHE A 6 -18.16 -73.74 5.08
CA PHE A 6 -18.92 -72.51 5.37
C PHE A 6 -17.95 -71.36 5.68
N PHE A 7 -18.05 -70.26 4.91
CA PHE A 7 -17.38 -68.99 5.23
C PHE A 7 -18.35 -68.11 6.03
N ILE A 8 -18.03 -67.84 7.27
CA ILE A 8 -18.73 -66.86 8.10
C ILE A 8 -18.08 -65.51 7.84
N GLY A 9 -18.79 -64.62 7.16
CA GLY A 9 -18.40 -63.22 6.96
C GLY A 9 -18.67 -62.39 8.22
N LEU A 10 -17.62 -61.89 8.85
CA LEU A 10 -17.71 -60.88 9.91
C LEU A 10 -17.94 -59.51 9.28
N VAL A 11 -19.13 -58.97 9.46
CA VAL A 11 -19.44 -57.59 9.09
C VAL A 11 -18.95 -56.66 10.19
N PHE A 12 -17.85 -55.96 9.98
CA PHE A 12 -17.43 -54.86 10.82
C PHE A 12 -18.30 -53.64 10.56
N VAL A 13 -19.22 -53.34 11.43
CA VAL A 13 -19.93 -52.06 11.48
C VAL A 13 -18.99 -51.01 12.05
N PHE A 14 -18.41 -50.18 11.19
CA PHE A 14 -17.74 -48.97 11.61
C PHE A 14 -18.81 -47.96 12.06
N ALA A 15 -19.01 -47.85 13.35
CA ALA A 15 -19.74 -46.76 13.95
C ALA A 15 -18.89 -45.47 13.82
N CYS A 16 -19.21 -44.64 12.85
CA CYS A 16 -18.74 -43.27 12.81
C CYS A 16 -19.21 -42.52 14.04
N LYS A 17 -18.37 -42.46 15.08
CA LYS A 17 -18.55 -41.47 16.15
C LYS A 17 -18.42 -40.06 15.48
N ARG A 18 -19.55 -39.41 15.26
CA ARG A 18 -19.56 -37.96 15.06
C ARG A 18 -18.94 -37.35 16.32
N GLY A 19 -17.68 -36.89 16.17
CA GLY A 19 -17.06 -36.10 17.20
C GLY A 19 -17.88 -34.82 17.40
N VAL A 20 -18.38 -34.64 18.60
CA VAL A 20 -18.92 -33.38 19.07
C VAL A 20 -17.80 -32.36 18.88
N GLN A 21 -17.96 -31.43 17.92
CA GLN A 21 -17.07 -30.28 17.82
C GLN A 21 -17.16 -29.53 19.15
N LYS A 22 -16.08 -29.57 19.92
CA LYS A 22 -15.96 -28.74 21.12
C LYS A 22 -16.06 -27.29 20.71
N GLN A 23 -16.95 -26.54 21.35
CA GLN A 23 -16.99 -25.07 21.22
C GLN A 23 -15.60 -24.49 21.57
N PRO A 24 -15.19 -23.43 20.85
CA PRO A 24 -13.88 -22.82 21.05
C PRO A 24 -13.77 -22.18 22.46
N SER A 25 -12.81 -22.65 23.25
CA SER A 25 -12.37 -21.99 24.48
C SER A 25 -11.33 -20.88 24.19
N GLN A 26 -10.95 -20.07 25.19
CA GLN A 26 -9.89 -19.04 25.09
C GLN A 26 -8.62 -19.56 24.38
N ASN A 27 -8.21 -20.79 24.65
CA ASN A 27 -7.10 -21.47 23.98
C ASN A 27 -7.35 -21.66 22.46
N ASN A 28 -8.58 -21.58 22.01
CA ASN A 28 -8.96 -21.74 20.62
C ASN A 28 -8.86 -20.42 19.84
N PHE A 29 -9.04 -19.25 20.49
CA PHE A 29 -8.87 -17.97 19.83
C PHE A 29 -7.40 -17.70 19.50
N GLU A 30 -6.46 -17.94 20.41
CA GLU A 30 -5.02 -17.79 20.11
C GLU A 30 -4.59 -18.75 19.00
N TYR A 31 -5.06 -20.01 19.02
CA TYR A 31 -4.83 -20.94 17.91
C TYR A 31 -5.42 -20.41 16.58
N TYR A 32 -6.63 -19.84 16.61
CA TYR A 32 -7.25 -19.25 15.42
C TYR A 32 -6.41 -18.08 14.89
N ILE A 33 -5.98 -17.16 15.75
CA ILE A 33 -5.17 -15.99 15.35
C ILE A 33 -3.77 -16.38 14.88
N GLU A 34 -3.12 -17.36 15.50
CA GLU A 34 -1.83 -17.89 15.03
C GLU A 34 -1.92 -18.55 13.64
N ASN A 35 -3.07 -19.11 13.31
CA ASN A 35 -3.34 -19.69 11.98
C ASN A 35 -4.14 -18.77 11.07
N PHE A 36 -4.42 -17.54 11.51
CA PHE A 36 -5.17 -16.58 10.73
C PHE A 36 -4.45 -16.26 9.42
N SER A 37 -5.18 -16.43 8.31
CA SER A 37 -4.74 -16.05 6.99
C SER A 37 -5.91 -15.48 6.20
N THR A 38 -5.64 -14.47 5.42
CA THR A 38 -6.62 -13.91 4.48
C THR A 38 -6.69 -14.68 3.16
N SER A 39 -5.85 -15.70 2.98
CA SER A 39 -5.86 -16.60 1.82
C SER A 39 -5.68 -18.04 2.31
N GLU A 40 -6.20 -19.00 1.57
CA GLU A 40 -6.11 -20.43 1.90
C GLU A 40 -4.63 -20.86 1.97
N ILE A 41 -4.20 -21.34 3.17
CA ILE A 41 -2.84 -21.85 3.39
C ILE A 41 -2.84 -23.33 3.05
N GLY A 42 -1.92 -23.80 2.21
CA GLY A 42 -1.66 -25.22 1.96
C GLY A 42 -2.45 -25.86 0.83
N ILE A 43 -3.45 -25.17 0.25
CA ILE A 43 -3.91 -25.47 -1.11
C ILE A 43 -3.09 -24.58 -2.03
N ALA A 44 -2.47 -25.14 -3.05
CA ALA A 44 -1.81 -24.33 -4.08
C ALA A 44 -2.78 -23.24 -4.50
N LYS A 45 -2.49 -21.98 -4.14
CA LYS A 45 -3.33 -20.84 -4.50
C LYS A 45 -3.51 -20.94 -6.02
N ASP A 46 -4.74 -21.06 -6.50
CA ASP A 46 -5.00 -21.02 -7.94
C ASP A 46 -4.66 -19.61 -8.43
N GLU A 47 -3.42 -19.41 -8.82
CA GLU A 47 -2.89 -18.15 -9.33
C GLU A 47 -3.29 -17.90 -10.79
N SER A 48 -4.11 -18.75 -11.38
CA SER A 48 -4.61 -18.58 -12.75
C SER A 48 -5.49 -17.35 -12.94
N LEU A 49 -5.96 -16.72 -11.86
CA LEU A 49 -6.92 -15.63 -11.85
C LEU A 49 -8.22 -15.99 -12.61
N SER A 50 -8.62 -17.27 -12.55
CA SER A 50 -9.88 -17.73 -13.09
C SER A 50 -11.08 -17.24 -12.26
N SER A 51 -12.28 -17.19 -12.84
CA SER A 51 -13.49 -16.89 -12.08
C SER A 51 -13.72 -17.89 -10.94
N GLN A 52 -13.33 -19.15 -11.15
CA GLN A 52 -13.37 -20.18 -10.12
C GLN A 52 -12.42 -19.84 -8.98
N ALA A 53 -11.19 -19.39 -9.27
CA ALA A 53 -10.23 -18.97 -8.25
C ALA A 53 -10.76 -17.79 -7.42
N PHE A 54 -11.34 -16.77 -8.05
CA PHE A 54 -11.98 -15.66 -7.34
C PHE A 54 -13.16 -16.09 -6.46
N MET A 55 -13.99 -17.02 -6.94
CA MET A 55 -15.12 -17.54 -6.17
C MET A 55 -14.68 -18.44 -5.02
N GLN A 56 -13.64 -19.24 -5.19
CA GLN A 56 -13.03 -20.03 -4.12
C GLN A 56 -12.44 -19.13 -3.03
N GLU A 57 -11.76 -18.07 -3.43
CA GLU A 57 -11.19 -17.10 -2.49
C GLU A 57 -12.29 -16.37 -1.69
N LEU A 58 -13.39 -15.98 -2.33
CA LEU A 58 -14.56 -15.44 -1.65
C LEU A 58 -15.19 -16.44 -0.67
N ALA A 59 -15.34 -17.69 -1.08
CA ALA A 59 -15.87 -18.77 -0.24
C ALA A 59 -14.98 -19.00 0.98
N TYR A 60 -13.66 -19.01 0.80
CA TYR A 60 -12.70 -19.10 1.89
C TYR A 60 -12.81 -17.89 2.85
N THR A 61 -12.87 -16.67 2.32
CA THR A 61 -13.03 -15.46 3.13
C THR A 61 -14.30 -15.53 4.00
N ARG A 62 -15.42 -15.98 3.43
CA ARG A 62 -16.69 -16.14 4.15
C ARG A 62 -16.61 -17.22 5.22
N LYS A 63 -16.04 -18.39 4.88
CA LYS A 63 -15.83 -19.47 5.85
C LYS A 63 -15.00 -19.00 7.04
N THR A 64 -13.87 -18.33 6.78
CA THR A 64 -12.99 -17.82 7.84
C THR A 64 -13.70 -16.76 8.70
N LEU A 65 -14.52 -15.91 8.07
CA LEU A 65 -15.34 -14.94 8.80
C LEU A 65 -16.41 -15.62 9.66
N ASP A 66 -17.10 -16.63 9.14
CA ASP A 66 -18.11 -17.38 9.90
C ASP A 66 -17.47 -18.11 11.09
N GLU A 67 -16.29 -18.71 10.92
CA GLU A 67 -15.51 -19.32 12.01
C GLU A 67 -15.14 -18.28 13.09
N LEU A 68 -14.70 -17.09 12.69
CA LEU A 68 -14.43 -15.99 13.62
C LEU A 68 -15.67 -15.56 14.41
N LEU A 69 -16.82 -15.49 13.75
CA LEU A 69 -18.09 -15.06 14.35
C LEU A 69 -18.68 -16.09 15.31
N GLN A 70 -18.22 -17.36 15.29
CA GLN A 70 -18.61 -18.40 16.26
C GLN A 70 -17.85 -18.29 17.59
N ILE A 71 -16.82 -17.47 17.66
CA ILE A 71 -16.03 -17.29 18.89
C ILE A 71 -16.84 -16.46 19.88
N ASP A 72 -16.99 -16.94 21.11
CA ASP A 72 -17.61 -16.19 22.18
C ASP A 72 -16.71 -15.04 22.62
N THR A 73 -17.11 -13.83 22.29
CA THR A 73 -16.33 -12.62 22.60
C THR A 73 -16.37 -12.24 24.09
N ALA A 74 -17.32 -12.77 24.88
CA ALA A 74 -17.40 -12.51 26.32
C ALA A 74 -16.25 -13.17 27.10
N GLU A 75 -15.66 -14.22 26.55
CA GLU A 75 -14.52 -14.92 27.17
C GLU A 75 -13.15 -14.33 26.77
N LEU A 76 -13.11 -13.37 25.84
CA LEU A 76 -11.87 -12.79 25.34
C LEU A 76 -11.29 -11.76 26.32
N SER A 77 -9.97 -11.81 26.49
CA SER A 77 -9.25 -10.70 27.13
C SER A 77 -9.36 -9.42 26.28
N PHE A 78 -9.03 -8.27 26.87
CA PHE A 78 -9.08 -6.99 26.15
C PHE A 78 -8.28 -7.04 24.85
N GLU A 79 -7.04 -7.49 24.87
CA GLU A 79 -6.18 -7.57 23.68
C GLU A 79 -6.72 -8.58 22.64
N GLN A 80 -7.30 -9.67 23.08
CA GLN A 80 -7.97 -10.64 22.19
C GLN A 80 -9.22 -10.05 21.54
N ALA A 81 -10.00 -9.26 22.27
CA ALA A 81 -11.18 -8.58 21.73
C ALA A 81 -10.79 -7.52 20.68
N ILE A 82 -9.68 -6.81 20.88
CA ILE A 82 -9.10 -5.91 19.87
C ILE A 82 -8.72 -6.69 18.62
N ASP A 83 -7.99 -7.79 18.75
CA ASP A 83 -7.55 -8.62 17.62
C ASP A 83 -8.71 -9.27 16.88
N TRP A 84 -9.76 -9.71 17.60
CA TRP A 84 -10.98 -10.22 16.99
C TRP A 84 -11.66 -9.18 16.10
N ARG A 85 -11.81 -7.94 16.59
CA ARG A 85 -12.38 -6.84 15.81
C ARG A 85 -11.50 -6.48 14.61
N PHE A 86 -10.19 -6.53 14.78
CA PHE A 86 -9.25 -6.29 13.68
C PHE A 86 -9.34 -7.40 12.62
N ALA A 87 -9.33 -8.68 13.01
CA ALA A 87 -9.53 -9.80 12.09
C ALA A 87 -10.85 -9.68 11.33
N ARG A 88 -11.93 -9.34 12.04
CA ARG A 88 -13.25 -9.11 11.44
C ARG A 88 -13.22 -7.98 10.41
N SER A 89 -12.55 -6.87 10.70
CA SER A 89 -12.46 -5.73 9.79
C SER A 89 -11.72 -6.09 8.49
N ILE A 90 -10.62 -6.82 8.60
CA ILE A 90 -9.86 -7.32 7.45
C ILE A 90 -10.73 -8.23 6.56
N LEU A 91 -11.39 -9.21 7.17
CA LEU A 91 -12.23 -10.17 6.43
C LEU A 91 -13.45 -9.48 5.80
N LYS A 92 -14.09 -8.54 6.49
CA LYS A 92 -15.21 -7.76 5.95
C LYS A 92 -14.79 -6.87 4.78
N GLY A 93 -13.66 -6.22 4.84
CA GLY A 93 -13.11 -5.46 3.73
C GLY A 93 -12.83 -6.33 2.50
N LYS A 94 -12.22 -7.49 2.73
CA LYS A 94 -11.92 -8.46 1.68
C LYS A 94 -13.20 -9.01 1.04
N GLU A 95 -14.17 -9.45 1.86
CA GLU A 95 -15.48 -9.90 1.38
C GLU A 95 -16.18 -8.84 0.51
N LEU A 96 -16.16 -7.58 0.96
CA LEU A 96 -16.79 -6.48 0.25
C LEU A 96 -16.20 -6.26 -1.15
N ARG A 97 -14.87 -6.28 -1.25
CA ARG A 97 -14.18 -6.14 -2.54
C ARG A 97 -14.45 -7.32 -3.47
N GLN A 98 -14.38 -8.53 -2.94
CA GLN A 98 -14.59 -9.75 -3.72
C GLN A 98 -16.05 -9.92 -4.18
N ALA A 99 -17.02 -9.64 -3.30
CA ALA A 99 -18.44 -9.88 -3.59
C ALA A 99 -19.12 -8.72 -4.33
N LYS A 100 -18.76 -7.47 -4.05
CA LYS A 100 -19.46 -6.29 -4.57
C LYS A 100 -18.66 -5.48 -5.58
N HIS A 101 -17.42 -5.13 -5.26
CA HIS A 101 -16.63 -4.31 -6.18
C HIS A 101 -16.23 -5.08 -7.44
N GLN A 102 -15.77 -6.34 -7.29
CA GLN A 102 -15.46 -7.27 -8.39
C GLN A 102 -14.60 -6.64 -9.49
N SER A 103 -13.47 -5.99 -9.12
CA SER A 103 -12.56 -5.32 -10.06
C SER A 103 -12.11 -6.23 -11.22
N TRP A 104 -11.99 -7.54 -10.95
CA TRP A 104 -11.60 -8.55 -11.94
C TRP A 104 -12.56 -8.69 -13.14
N LYS A 105 -13.80 -8.19 -13.03
CA LYS A 105 -14.77 -8.14 -14.12
C LYS A 105 -14.69 -6.86 -14.96
N LYS A 106 -13.93 -5.86 -14.52
CA LYS A 106 -13.95 -4.49 -15.06
C LYS A 106 -12.58 -3.99 -15.47
N ASP A 107 -11.52 -4.40 -14.76
CA ASP A 107 -10.18 -3.85 -14.93
C ASP A 107 -9.21 -4.86 -15.53
N PRO A 108 -8.79 -4.69 -16.79
CA PRO A 108 -7.81 -5.57 -17.40
C PRO A 108 -6.48 -5.65 -16.66
N ARG A 109 -6.14 -4.61 -15.88
CA ARG A 109 -4.86 -4.53 -15.14
C ARG A 109 -4.78 -5.53 -14.00
N GLU A 110 -5.91 -6.09 -13.53
CA GLU A 110 -5.93 -7.19 -12.55
C GLU A 110 -5.20 -8.45 -13.06
N TYR A 111 -5.11 -8.61 -14.38
CA TYR A 111 -4.45 -9.74 -15.04
C TYR A 111 -3.03 -9.43 -15.53
N MET A 112 -2.59 -8.16 -15.43
CA MET A 112 -1.32 -7.66 -15.94
C MET A 112 -0.29 -7.52 -14.82
N LEU A 113 0.10 -8.64 -14.18
CA LEU A 113 0.95 -8.64 -12.98
C LEU A 113 2.44 -8.39 -13.26
N PHE A 114 2.77 -7.55 -14.24
CA PHE A 114 4.15 -7.27 -14.69
C PHE A 114 5.04 -6.71 -13.58
N ARG A 115 4.47 -5.91 -12.66
CA ARG A 115 5.24 -5.34 -11.54
C ARG A 115 5.83 -6.42 -10.63
N SER A 116 5.18 -7.58 -10.51
CA SER A 116 5.71 -8.69 -9.70
C SER A 116 7.03 -9.22 -10.25
N LEU A 117 7.17 -9.29 -11.58
CA LEU A 117 8.41 -9.71 -12.25
C LEU A 117 9.56 -8.73 -11.94
N GLY A 118 9.31 -7.41 -12.01
CA GLY A 118 10.27 -6.40 -11.62
C GLY A 118 10.69 -6.52 -10.15
N ASN A 119 9.73 -6.66 -9.25
CA ASN A 119 9.99 -6.79 -7.81
C ASN A 119 10.83 -8.04 -7.45
N ILE A 120 10.63 -9.16 -8.15
CA ILE A 120 11.44 -10.37 -7.95
C ILE A 120 12.90 -10.10 -8.32
N MET A 121 13.13 -9.42 -9.44
CA MET A 121 14.48 -9.07 -9.87
C MET A 121 15.18 -8.09 -8.92
N GLU A 122 14.45 -7.07 -8.42
CA GLU A 122 15.01 -6.00 -7.58
C GLU A 122 15.31 -6.42 -6.14
N ARG A 123 14.44 -7.22 -5.53
CA ARG A 123 14.56 -7.53 -4.10
C ARG A 123 15.90 -8.21 -3.76
N PRO A 124 16.42 -8.01 -2.52
CA PRO A 124 17.53 -8.82 -2.01
C PRO A 124 17.15 -10.30 -1.95
N GLY A 125 18.12 -11.21 -2.11
CA GLY A 125 17.91 -12.65 -2.00
C GLY A 125 18.77 -13.46 -2.96
N LYS A 126 18.72 -14.80 -2.80
CA LYS A 126 19.49 -15.71 -3.62
C LYS A 126 19.00 -15.73 -5.06
N VAL A 127 19.93 -15.77 -6.00
CA VAL A 127 19.63 -15.78 -7.44
C VAL A 127 18.76 -16.96 -7.81
N ASP A 128 19.08 -18.16 -7.34
CA ASP A 128 18.35 -19.39 -7.71
C ASP A 128 16.87 -19.32 -7.27
N GLU A 129 16.58 -18.77 -6.07
CA GLU A 129 15.21 -18.56 -5.60
C GLU A 129 14.44 -17.57 -6.49
N LYS A 130 15.11 -16.52 -6.96
CA LYS A 130 14.51 -15.55 -7.90
C LYS A 130 14.23 -16.17 -9.26
N ILE A 131 15.13 -17.01 -9.76
CA ILE A 131 14.98 -17.69 -11.05
C ILE A 131 13.76 -18.62 -11.02
N GLU A 132 13.61 -19.44 -9.98
CA GLU A 132 12.46 -20.34 -9.86
C GLU A 132 11.15 -19.54 -9.78
N GLU A 133 11.09 -18.48 -8.96
CA GLU A 133 9.90 -17.64 -8.87
C GLU A 133 9.59 -16.90 -10.19
N LEU A 134 10.61 -16.41 -10.91
CA LEU A 134 10.40 -15.82 -12.23
C LEU A 134 9.84 -16.83 -13.23
N LYS A 135 10.34 -18.07 -13.23
CA LYS A 135 9.81 -19.14 -14.09
C LYS A 135 8.32 -19.41 -13.80
N GLU A 136 7.98 -19.58 -12.52
CA GLU A 136 6.59 -19.78 -12.10
C GLU A 136 5.70 -18.64 -12.57
N ARG A 137 6.12 -17.37 -12.36
CA ARG A 137 5.35 -16.18 -12.75
C ARG A 137 5.21 -16.04 -14.26
N LEU A 138 6.27 -16.27 -15.02
CA LEU A 138 6.26 -16.22 -16.48
C LEU A 138 5.41 -17.34 -17.08
N GLN A 139 5.47 -18.54 -16.50
CA GLN A 139 4.71 -19.70 -16.95
C GLN A 139 3.19 -19.55 -16.75
N ILE A 140 2.76 -18.92 -15.64
CA ILE A 140 1.34 -18.72 -15.34
C ILE A 140 0.74 -17.51 -16.08
N LEU A 141 1.54 -16.51 -16.45
CA LEU A 141 1.07 -15.25 -17.05
C LEU A 141 0.21 -15.44 -18.31
N PRO A 142 0.53 -16.32 -19.28
CA PRO A 142 -0.32 -16.58 -20.44
C PRO A 142 -1.73 -17.04 -20.06
N LEU A 143 -1.85 -17.89 -19.04
CA LEU A 143 -3.16 -18.35 -18.55
C LEU A 143 -3.93 -17.23 -17.87
N GLN A 144 -3.27 -16.40 -17.06
CA GLN A 144 -3.87 -15.23 -16.40
C GLN A 144 -4.46 -14.26 -17.44
N LEU A 145 -3.69 -13.89 -18.44
CA LEU A 145 -4.16 -13.01 -19.53
C LEU A 145 -5.31 -13.62 -20.33
N LYS A 146 -5.27 -14.93 -20.61
CA LYS A 146 -6.37 -15.66 -21.26
C LYS A 146 -7.64 -15.60 -20.40
N ASN A 147 -7.53 -15.82 -19.11
CA ASN A 147 -8.66 -15.74 -18.18
C ASN A 147 -9.23 -14.32 -18.15
N GLY A 148 -8.38 -13.29 -18.15
CA GLY A 148 -8.81 -11.88 -18.24
C GLY A 148 -9.67 -11.61 -19.47
N LYS A 149 -9.26 -12.11 -20.66
CA LYS A 149 -10.08 -11.97 -21.89
C LYS A 149 -11.49 -12.57 -21.73
N ASN A 150 -11.59 -13.70 -21.04
CA ASN A 150 -12.84 -14.42 -20.87
C ASN A 150 -13.76 -13.84 -19.80
N GLN A 151 -13.21 -13.20 -18.78
CA GLN A 151 -13.93 -12.83 -17.54
C GLN A 151 -14.26 -11.36 -17.41
N ILE A 152 -13.55 -10.48 -18.14
CA ILE A 152 -13.90 -9.06 -18.17
C ILE A 152 -15.27 -8.94 -18.85
N GLU A 153 -16.25 -8.46 -18.12
CA GLU A 153 -17.64 -8.32 -18.56
C GLU A 153 -17.94 -6.90 -19.08
N PHE A 154 -17.21 -5.90 -18.62
CA PHE A 154 -17.48 -4.49 -18.86
C PHE A 154 -16.31 -3.77 -19.53
N TYR A 155 -16.65 -2.76 -20.32
CA TYR A 155 -15.69 -1.84 -20.92
C TYR A 155 -15.65 -0.52 -20.16
N ILE A 156 -14.47 -0.16 -19.67
CA ILE A 156 -14.18 1.15 -19.09
C ILE A 156 -13.09 1.79 -19.95
N PRO A 157 -13.42 2.82 -20.75
CA PRO A 157 -12.47 3.42 -21.72
C PRO A 157 -11.12 3.77 -21.10
N ARG A 158 -11.14 4.42 -19.93
CA ARG A 158 -9.90 4.81 -19.25
C ARG A 158 -9.07 3.61 -18.81
N PHE A 159 -9.68 2.54 -18.34
CA PHE A 159 -8.94 1.33 -17.95
C PHE A 159 -8.32 0.61 -19.16
N GLN A 160 -8.97 0.66 -20.31
CA GLN A 160 -8.38 0.19 -21.57
C GLN A 160 -7.12 1.00 -21.94
N GLU A 161 -7.21 2.33 -21.94
CA GLU A 161 -6.07 3.21 -22.24
C GLU A 161 -4.87 2.89 -21.34
N LEU A 162 -5.11 2.78 -20.03
CA LEU A 162 -4.08 2.45 -19.06
C LEU A 162 -3.49 1.04 -19.27
N SER A 163 -4.34 0.08 -19.60
CA SER A 163 -3.89 -1.29 -19.89
C SER A 163 -3.02 -1.32 -21.13
N LEU A 164 -3.38 -0.57 -22.18
CA LEU A 164 -2.56 -0.42 -23.38
C LEU A 164 -1.23 0.26 -23.07
N PHE A 165 -1.24 1.32 -22.27
CA PHE A 165 -0.01 1.99 -21.82
C PHE A 165 0.89 1.06 -21.02
N MET A 166 0.32 0.29 -20.06
CA MET A 166 1.07 -0.69 -19.28
C MET A 166 1.67 -1.79 -20.17
N ALA A 167 0.93 -2.28 -21.15
CA ALA A 167 1.43 -3.30 -22.08
C ALA A 167 2.55 -2.76 -22.99
N GLN A 168 2.47 -1.51 -23.42
CA GLN A 168 3.54 -0.85 -24.17
C GLN A 168 4.81 -0.70 -23.32
N ASN A 169 4.67 -0.29 -22.06
CA ASN A 169 5.83 -0.19 -21.15
C ASN A 169 6.42 -1.56 -20.80
N ALA A 170 5.58 -2.61 -20.75
CA ALA A 170 6.04 -3.98 -20.56
C ALA A 170 6.94 -4.47 -21.72
N THR A 171 6.91 -3.84 -22.88
CA THR A 171 7.84 -4.15 -23.98
C THR A 171 9.31 -4.01 -23.52
N GLY A 172 9.63 -2.98 -22.73
CA GLY A 172 10.97 -2.85 -22.12
C GLY A 172 11.30 -3.96 -21.13
N LEU A 173 10.32 -4.42 -20.35
CA LEU A 173 10.50 -5.53 -19.42
C LEU A 173 10.83 -6.84 -20.14
N PHE A 174 10.07 -7.19 -21.19
CA PHE A 174 10.24 -8.45 -21.91
C PHE A 174 11.39 -8.44 -22.91
N ASN A 175 11.67 -7.31 -23.58
CA ASN A 175 12.72 -7.20 -24.59
C ASN A 175 14.09 -6.83 -24.01
N THR A 176 14.15 -6.28 -22.81
CA THR A 176 15.39 -5.76 -22.22
C THR A 176 15.60 -6.29 -20.81
N SER A 177 14.76 -5.94 -19.84
CA SER A 177 15.06 -6.16 -18.42
C SER A 177 15.15 -7.64 -18.04
N LEU A 178 14.21 -8.47 -18.49
CA LEU A 178 14.24 -9.93 -18.22
C LEU A 178 15.38 -10.63 -18.94
N PRO A 179 15.66 -10.39 -20.25
CA PRO A 179 16.83 -10.93 -20.92
C PRO A 179 18.16 -10.51 -20.29
N GLU A 180 18.32 -9.23 -19.93
CA GLU A 180 19.53 -8.74 -19.25
C GLU A 180 19.71 -9.38 -17.87
N PHE A 181 18.63 -9.55 -17.10
CA PHE A 181 18.69 -10.27 -15.83
C PHE A 181 19.10 -11.73 -16.03
N ALA A 182 18.53 -12.42 -17.01
CA ALA A 182 18.89 -13.79 -17.37
C ALA A 182 20.37 -13.91 -17.74
N ALA A 183 20.89 -13.00 -18.58
CA ALA A 183 22.29 -12.96 -19.01
C ALA A 183 23.24 -12.73 -17.81
N ARG A 184 22.96 -11.74 -16.97
CA ARG A 184 23.77 -11.44 -15.77
C ARG A 184 23.84 -12.59 -14.78
N THR A 185 22.80 -13.42 -14.73
CA THR A 185 22.73 -14.58 -13.84
C THR A 185 23.16 -15.89 -14.51
N ASN A 186 23.57 -15.87 -15.80
CA ASN A 186 23.88 -17.03 -16.64
C ASN A 186 22.73 -18.04 -16.70
N ARG A 187 21.49 -17.56 -16.87
CA ARG A 187 20.24 -18.33 -16.90
C ARG A 187 19.42 -18.12 -18.17
N GLU A 188 20.03 -17.64 -19.27
CA GLU A 188 19.35 -17.36 -20.53
C GLU A 188 18.64 -18.58 -21.11
N ALA A 189 19.34 -19.71 -21.16
CA ALA A 189 18.79 -20.97 -21.70
C ALA A 189 17.54 -21.44 -20.91
N GLU A 190 17.50 -21.11 -19.61
CA GLU A 190 16.42 -21.49 -18.70
C GLU A 190 15.21 -20.56 -18.81
N LEU A 191 15.42 -19.24 -18.88
CA LEU A 191 14.35 -18.24 -18.82
C LEU A 191 13.78 -17.86 -20.19
N THR A 192 14.58 -17.88 -21.25
CA THR A 192 14.19 -17.40 -22.59
C THR A 192 12.89 -18.03 -23.13
N PRO A 193 12.64 -19.35 -23.01
CA PRO A 193 11.38 -19.93 -23.47
C PRO A 193 10.15 -19.31 -22.78
N PHE A 194 10.22 -19.13 -21.46
CA PHE A 194 9.11 -18.56 -20.66
C PHE A 194 8.90 -17.07 -20.96
N ILE A 195 9.99 -16.32 -21.15
CA ILE A 195 9.94 -14.89 -21.54
C ILE A 195 9.23 -14.75 -22.88
N ASN A 196 9.59 -15.56 -23.89
CA ASN A 196 8.98 -15.52 -25.22
C ASN A 196 7.50 -15.89 -25.22
N ASP A 197 7.10 -16.92 -24.45
CA ASP A 197 5.70 -17.33 -24.33
C ASP A 197 4.87 -16.26 -23.62
N ALA A 198 5.39 -15.66 -22.56
CA ALA A 198 4.76 -14.57 -21.84
C ALA A 198 4.60 -13.33 -22.72
N GLN A 199 5.64 -12.93 -23.46
CA GLN A 199 5.60 -11.81 -24.40
C GLN A 199 4.51 -12.00 -25.46
N LYS A 200 4.45 -13.17 -26.10
CA LYS A 200 3.42 -13.48 -27.09
C LYS A 200 2.01 -13.39 -26.50
N ALA A 201 1.82 -13.85 -25.27
CA ALA A 201 0.54 -13.72 -24.58
C ALA A 201 0.17 -12.26 -24.30
N VAL A 202 1.13 -11.39 -23.98
CA VAL A 202 0.92 -9.93 -23.81
C VAL A 202 0.52 -9.30 -25.15
N GLU A 203 1.18 -9.65 -26.25
CA GLU A 203 0.82 -9.16 -27.60
C GLU A 203 -0.60 -9.55 -27.98
N ASP A 204 -1.01 -10.79 -27.74
CA ASP A 204 -2.37 -11.28 -27.96
C ASP A 204 -3.41 -10.59 -27.06
N PHE A 205 -3.04 -10.28 -25.81
CA PHE A 205 -3.88 -9.50 -24.91
C PHE A 205 -4.06 -8.05 -25.37
N VAL A 206 -3.01 -7.44 -25.91
CA VAL A 206 -3.09 -6.10 -26.55
C VAL A 206 -4.06 -6.09 -27.72
N LEU A 207 -4.07 -7.14 -28.53
CA LEU A 207 -5.04 -7.26 -29.63
C LEU A 207 -6.48 -7.35 -29.11
N TYR A 208 -6.70 -8.12 -28.05
CA TYR A 208 -8.01 -8.17 -27.37
C TYR A 208 -8.42 -6.80 -26.82
N LEU A 209 -7.54 -6.12 -26.11
CA LEU A 209 -7.82 -4.79 -25.56
C LEU A 209 -8.25 -3.81 -26.66
N LYS A 210 -7.61 -3.84 -27.85
CA LYS A 210 -7.92 -2.93 -28.95
C LYS A 210 -9.20 -3.29 -29.71
N LYS A 211 -9.49 -4.58 -29.92
CA LYS A 211 -10.50 -5.03 -30.88
C LYS A 211 -11.76 -5.58 -30.24
N GLU A 212 -11.64 -6.28 -29.11
CA GLU A 212 -12.75 -7.02 -28.53
C GLU A 212 -13.33 -6.35 -27.28
N LEU A 213 -12.47 -5.82 -26.39
CA LEU A 213 -12.92 -5.14 -25.18
C LEU A 213 -13.90 -3.98 -25.45
N PRO A 214 -13.70 -3.10 -26.47
CA PRO A 214 -14.63 -2.00 -26.75
C PRO A 214 -16.04 -2.44 -27.20
N LYS A 215 -16.22 -3.70 -27.54
CA LYS A 215 -17.54 -4.26 -27.90
C LYS A 215 -18.40 -4.64 -26.69
N LYS A 216 -17.80 -4.65 -25.48
CA LYS A 216 -18.51 -5.00 -24.24
C LYS A 216 -19.32 -3.81 -23.70
N PRO A 217 -20.32 -4.05 -22.85
CA PRO A 217 -21.11 -2.98 -22.24
C PRO A 217 -20.24 -1.97 -21.49
N ILE A 218 -20.48 -0.69 -21.68
CA ILE A 218 -19.77 0.40 -20.96
C ILE A 218 -20.21 0.41 -19.49
N ALA A 219 -19.26 0.52 -18.58
CA ALA A 219 -19.51 0.70 -17.14
C ALA A 219 -18.62 1.81 -16.56
N GLY A 220 -18.97 2.28 -15.35
CA GLY A 220 -18.11 3.14 -14.55
C GLY A 220 -17.15 2.33 -13.66
N PHE A 221 -16.05 2.96 -13.26
CA PHE A 221 -15.08 2.39 -12.32
C PHE A 221 -15.49 2.52 -10.85
N ALA A 222 -16.43 3.43 -10.54
CA ALA A 222 -16.84 3.75 -9.17
C ALA A 222 -17.26 2.49 -8.39
N MET A 223 -16.88 2.44 -7.12
CA MET A 223 -17.31 1.40 -6.19
C MET A 223 -18.82 1.51 -5.85
N GLY A 224 -19.36 2.72 -5.94
CA GLY A 224 -20.72 3.07 -5.54
C GLY A 224 -20.79 3.51 -4.07
N GLU A 225 -21.64 4.49 -3.80
CA GLU A 225 -21.76 5.15 -2.49
C GLU A 225 -22.08 4.17 -1.36
N GLU A 226 -23.04 3.27 -1.56
CA GLU A 226 -23.43 2.29 -0.54
C GLU A 226 -22.26 1.36 -0.19
N THR A 227 -21.55 0.85 -1.20
CA THR A 227 -20.42 -0.06 -0.98
C THR A 227 -19.25 0.68 -0.32
N TYR A 228 -19.02 1.94 -0.72
CA TYR A 228 -17.99 2.78 -0.10
C TYR A 228 -18.30 3.06 1.38
N ASN A 229 -19.55 3.37 1.72
CA ASN A 229 -19.98 3.55 3.12
C ASN A 229 -19.81 2.26 3.94
N GLN A 230 -20.08 1.08 3.34
CA GLN A 230 -19.84 -0.20 4.00
C GLN A 230 -18.33 -0.42 4.25
N MET A 231 -17.47 -0.03 3.31
CA MET A 231 -16.01 -0.08 3.48
C MET A 231 -15.55 0.81 4.63
N LEU A 232 -15.99 2.07 4.68
CA LEU A 232 -15.65 2.98 5.78
C LEU A 232 -16.01 2.37 7.13
N LYS A 233 -17.22 1.82 7.27
CA LYS A 233 -17.75 1.30 8.54
C LYS A 233 -17.19 -0.07 8.91
N GLN A 234 -17.04 -0.99 7.96
CA GLN A 234 -16.76 -2.40 8.27
C GLN A 234 -15.28 -2.75 8.18
N GLU A 235 -14.53 -2.12 7.28
CA GLU A 235 -13.10 -2.36 7.09
C GLU A 235 -12.26 -1.33 7.85
N LEU A 236 -12.54 -0.05 7.67
CA LEU A 236 -11.76 1.02 8.29
C LEU A 236 -12.22 1.38 9.70
N LEU A 237 -13.39 0.89 10.12
CA LEU A 237 -14.02 1.15 11.42
C LEU A 237 -14.14 2.65 11.73
N LEU A 238 -14.46 3.44 10.71
CA LEU A 238 -14.62 4.88 10.78
C LEU A 238 -16.11 5.25 10.98
N ASP A 239 -16.34 6.25 11.79
CA ASP A 239 -17.67 6.86 11.98
C ASP A 239 -17.88 8.01 10.99
N HIS A 240 -17.65 7.72 9.70
CA HIS A 240 -17.86 8.64 8.59
C HIS A 240 -18.77 8.01 7.55
N SER A 241 -19.59 8.85 6.91
CA SER A 241 -20.21 8.56 5.62
C SER A 241 -19.42 9.22 4.49
N THR A 242 -19.70 8.83 3.25
CA THR A 242 -19.16 9.52 2.07
C THR A 242 -19.47 11.02 2.11
N GLU A 243 -20.67 11.43 2.58
CA GLU A 243 -21.04 12.83 2.71
C GLU A 243 -20.16 13.56 3.75
N THR A 244 -20.09 13.04 4.97
CA THR A 244 -19.29 13.68 6.03
C THR A 244 -17.82 13.72 5.69
N LEU A 245 -17.30 12.68 5.01
CA LEU A 245 -15.90 12.63 4.59
C LEU A 245 -15.61 13.57 3.41
N TRP A 246 -16.57 13.71 2.48
CA TRP A 246 -16.50 14.70 1.41
C TRP A 246 -16.41 16.14 1.97
N GLN A 247 -17.28 16.50 2.92
CA GLN A 247 -17.24 17.80 3.56
C GLN A 247 -15.96 18.02 4.36
N PHE A 248 -15.50 17.00 5.09
CA PHE A 248 -14.21 17.02 5.79
C PHE A 248 -13.05 17.31 4.84
N GLY A 249 -12.96 16.57 3.72
CA GLY A 249 -11.89 16.74 2.75
C GLY A 249 -11.84 18.16 2.19
N ARG A 250 -13.00 18.72 1.81
CA ARG A 250 -13.11 20.10 1.32
C ARG A 250 -12.70 21.13 2.37
N ALA A 251 -13.21 21.00 3.59
CA ALA A 251 -12.88 21.95 4.66
C ALA A 251 -11.38 21.96 4.98
N LYS A 252 -10.75 20.76 4.98
CA LYS A 252 -9.31 20.65 5.24
C LYS A 252 -8.44 21.11 4.07
N PHE A 253 -8.93 20.95 2.85
CA PHE A 253 -8.27 21.50 1.66
C PHE A 253 -8.21 23.04 1.72
N GLU A 254 -9.34 23.69 1.98
CA GLU A 254 -9.41 25.15 2.09
C GLU A 254 -8.56 25.67 3.28
N ALA A 255 -8.56 24.96 4.42
CA ALA A 255 -7.71 25.33 5.55
C ALA A 255 -6.22 25.28 5.19
N THR A 256 -5.78 24.23 4.48
CA THR A 256 -4.36 24.12 4.05
C THR A 256 -4.01 25.15 2.99
N LEU A 257 -4.95 25.47 2.09
CA LEU A 257 -4.76 26.53 1.11
C LEU A 257 -4.53 27.90 1.80
N SER A 258 -5.36 28.20 2.82
CA SER A 258 -5.19 29.42 3.61
C SER A 258 -3.86 29.47 4.36
N GLU A 259 -3.38 28.33 4.91
CA GLU A 259 -2.06 28.25 5.54
C GLU A 259 -0.93 28.53 4.52
N LEU A 260 -1.04 27.98 3.31
CA LEU A 260 -0.10 28.25 2.21
C LEU A 260 -0.05 29.72 1.84
N GLU A 261 -1.21 30.38 1.71
CA GLU A 261 -1.30 31.79 1.38
C GLU A 261 -0.68 32.69 2.46
N VAL A 262 -0.92 32.38 3.74
CA VAL A 262 -0.33 33.09 4.87
C VAL A 262 1.18 32.92 4.86
N LEU A 263 1.66 31.68 4.76
CA LEU A 263 3.11 31.40 4.80
C LEU A 263 3.84 32.01 3.59
N ALA A 264 3.19 32.01 2.41
CA ALA A 264 3.76 32.66 1.23
C ALA A 264 4.02 34.15 1.43
N LYS A 265 3.04 34.86 2.01
CA LYS A 265 3.19 36.30 2.35
C LYS A 265 4.27 36.56 3.39
N GLU A 266 4.50 35.64 4.30
CA GLU A 266 5.58 35.72 5.28
C GLU A 266 6.97 35.50 4.66
N ILE A 267 7.04 34.75 3.54
CA ILE A 267 8.28 34.53 2.79
C ILE A 267 8.55 35.72 1.86
N ASP A 268 7.56 36.07 1.04
CA ASP A 268 7.62 37.21 0.10
C ASP A 268 6.20 37.72 -0.16
N SER A 269 5.87 38.89 0.37
CA SER A 269 4.54 39.49 0.26
C SER A 269 4.12 39.86 -1.16
N SER A 270 5.06 39.91 -2.10
CA SER A 270 4.81 40.24 -3.53
C SER A 270 4.46 39.00 -4.36
N LYS A 271 4.61 37.79 -3.84
CA LYS A 271 4.43 36.54 -4.57
C LYS A 271 3.26 35.71 -4.05
N SER A 272 2.65 34.96 -4.94
CA SER A 272 1.74 33.89 -4.61
C SER A 272 2.50 32.65 -4.11
N TRP A 273 1.80 31.74 -3.42
CA TRP A 273 2.40 30.48 -3.03
C TRP A 273 2.80 29.60 -4.23
N GLN A 274 2.07 29.71 -5.35
CA GLN A 274 2.38 29.00 -6.60
C GLN A 274 3.71 29.46 -7.20
N GLU A 275 3.95 30.77 -7.24
CA GLU A 275 5.22 31.33 -7.72
C GLU A 275 6.38 30.89 -6.83
N LEU A 276 6.21 30.93 -5.51
CA LEU A 276 7.23 30.44 -4.57
C LEU A 276 7.47 28.93 -4.72
N ALA A 277 6.41 28.13 -4.90
CA ALA A 277 6.54 26.69 -5.12
C ALA A 277 7.31 26.38 -6.41
N GLN A 278 7.08 27.17 -7.48
CA GLN A 278 7.84 27.01 -8.73
C GLN A 278 9.32 27.39 -8.56
N GLU A 279 9.62 28.42 -7.78
CA GLU A 279 11.01 28.76 -7.45
C GLU A 279 11.69 27.65 -6.65
N ILE A 280 10.98 27.03 -5.69
CA ILE A 280 11.51 25.92 -4.89
C ILE A 280 11.82 24.71 -5.77
N LYS A 281 10.96 24.40 -6.74
CA LYS A 281 11.19 23.32 -7.71
C LYS A 281 12.43 23.53 -8.57
N ASN A 282 12.91 24.75 -8.74
CA ASN A 282 14.14 25.06 -9.49
C ASN A 282 15.40 24.99 -8.60
N ASP A 283 15.26 24.67 -7.31
CA ASP A 283 16.36 24.50 -6.35
C ASP A 283 16.54 22.99 -6.05
N TYR A 284 17.44 22.35 -6.76
CA TYR A 284 17.67 20.91 -6.71
C TYR A 284 19.15 20.57 -6.57
N PRO A 285 19.50 19.35 -6.08
CA PRO A 285 20.88 18.86 -6.05
C PRO A 285 21.51 18.82 -7.44
N LYS A 286 22.82 18.82 -7.49
CA LYS A 286 23.49 18.54 -8.76
C LYS A 286 23.07 17.17 -9.29
N PRO A 287 22.94 17.01 -10.63
CA PRO A 287 22.37 15.80 -11.24
C PRO A 287 22.95 14.48 -10.70
N HIS A 288 24.26 14.37 -10.58
CA HIS A 288 24.93 13.14 -10.15
C HIS A 288 25.09 12.99 -8.62
N GLU A 289 24.59 13.97 -7.83
CA GLU A 289 24.60 13.95 -6.35
C GLU A 289 23.23 13.59 -5.76
N MET A 290 22.29 13.07 -6.56
CA MET A 290 20.92 12.78 -6.10
C MET A 290 20.87 11.69 -5.04
N ILE A 291 21.67 10.63 -5.16
CA ILE A 291 21.74 9.53 -4.18
C ILE A 291 22.25 10.07 -2.84
N GLU A 292 23.35 10.80 -2.88
CA GLU A 292 23.99 11.39 -1.72
C GLU A 292 23.08 12.43 -1.04
N ALA A 293 22.36 13.23 -1.83
CA ALA A 293 21.39 14.20 -1.32
C ALA A 293 20.26 13.53 -0.55
N HIS A 294 19.69 12.45 -1.08
CA HIS A 294 18.66 11.69 -0.37
C HIS A 294 19.23 11.03 0.89
N GLN A 295 20.43 10.42 0.83
CA GLN A 295 21.07 9.79 2.00
C GLN A 295 21.34 10.82 3.10
N LEU A 296 21.84 12.02 2.75
CA LEU A 296 22.07 13.11 3.68
C LEU A 296 20.81 13.44 4.51
N TRP A 297 19.65 13.51 3.87
CA TRP A 297 18.41 13.86 4.56
C TRP A 297 17.77 12.66 5.28
N VAL A 298 18.03 11.44 4.85
CA VAL A 298 17.74 10.23 5.62
C VAL A 298 18.51 10.25 6.95
N ASP A 299 19.82 10.49 6.90
CA ASP A 299 20.69 10.53 8.09
C ASP A 299 20.36 11.73 8.99
N SER A 300 20.04 12.87 8.40
CA SER A 300 19.59 14.07 9.13
C SER A 300 18.28 13.83 9.87
N SER A 301 17.32 13.12 9.25
CA SER A 301 16.06 12.77 9.91
C SER A 301 16.28 11.81 11.08
N LYS A 302 17.18 10.83 10.94
CA LYS A 302 17.59 9.95 12.05
C LYS A 302 18.16 10.76 13.23
N ALA A 303 19.11 11.63 12.93
CA ALA A 303 19.74 12.46 13.95
C ALA A 303 18.70 13.35 14.68
N HIS A 304 17.77 13.95 13.93
CA HIS A 304 16.71 14.79 14.50
C HIS A 304 15.79 13.99 15.44
N ILE A 305 15.27 12.83 14.98
CA ILE A 305 14.39 11.95 15.77
C ILE A 305 15.06 11.53 17.08
N LEU A 306 16.34 11.14 17.04
CA LEU A 306 17.06 10.68 18.22
C LEU A 306 17.42 11.82 19.17
N ASN A 307 17.94 12.95 18.65
CA ASN A 307 18.34 14.10 19.46
C ASN A 307 17.16 14.74 20.21
N HIS A 308 15.99 14.78 19.58
CA HIS A 308 14.77 15.32 20.20
C HIS A 308 13.93 14.25 20.92
N LYS A 309 14.42 13.00 20.99
CA LYS A 309 13.74 11.88 21.66
C LYS A 309 12.29 11.70 21.18
N LEU A 310 12.08 11.88 19.88
CA LEU A 310 10.72 11.84 19.31
C LEU A 310 10.18 10.42 19.22
N ILE A 311 11.00 9.45 18.82
CA ILE A 311 10.61 8.04 18.69
C ILE A 311 11.79 7.17 19.11
N PRO A 312 11.64 6.24 20.08
CA PRO A 312 12.68 5.27 20.40
C PRO A 312 12.93 4.29 19.25
N ILE A 313 14.21 4.02 18.96
CA ILE A 313 14.61 3.03 17.93
C ILE A 313 15.63 2.08 18.57
N PRO A 314 15.15 1.01 19.26
CA PRO A 314 16.03 0.15 20.06
C PRO A 314 16.76 -0.93 19.24
N TRP A 315 16.57 -0.98 17.93
CA TRP A 315 17.16 -2.00 17.07
C TRP A 315 18.44 -1.51 16.40
N LYS A 316 19.34 -2.45 16.08
CA LYS A 316 20.48 -2.19 15.21
C LYS A 316 19.97 -2.21 13.77
N GLU A 317 19.86 -1.04 13.17
CA GLU A 317 19.21 -0.83 11.89
C GLU A 317 19.88 0.27 11.05
N ARG A 318 19.62 0.28 9.76
CA ARG A 318 20.03 1.35 8.82
C ARG A 318 19.10 1.45 7.62
N VAL A 319 19.01 2.65 7.06
CA VAL A 319 18.41 2.91 5.74
C VAL A 319 19.52 3.32 4.78
N GLN A 320 19.60 2.66 3.64
CA GLN A 320 20.53 2.97 2.57
C GLN A 320 19.76 3.50 1.37
N VAL A 321 20.15 4.66 0.87
CA VAL A 321 19.69 5.13 -0.44
C VAL A 321 20.60 4.55 -1.50
N VAL A 322 20.03 3.84 -2.46
CA VAL A 322 20.79 3.14 -3.49
C VAL A 322 20.23 3.44 -4.87
N PRO A 323 21.06 3.44 -5.93
CA PRO A 323 20.56 3.53 -7.28
C PRO A 323 19.73 2.30 -7.61
N ARG A 324 18.60 2.51 -8.26
CA ARG A 324 17.80 1.43 -8.81
C ARG A 324 18.60 0.68 -9.87
N ALA A 325 18.45 -0.65 -9.92
CA ALA A 325 19.15 -1.48 -10.91
C ALA A 325 18.87 -0.99 -12.34
N GLU A 326 19.90 -0.88 -13.19
CA GLU A 326 19.84 -0.27 -14.51
C GLU A 326 18.72 -0.82 -15.40
N TYR A 327 18.60 -2.16 -15.45
CA TYR A 327 17.59 -2.86 -16.24
C TYR A 327 16.14 -2.59 -15.81
N LEU A 328 15.93 -2.01 -14.61
CA LEU A 328 14.60 -1.67 -14.07
C LEU A 328 14.27 -0.16 -14.16
N ARG A 329 15.25 0.71 -14.45
CA ARG A 329 15.05 2.17 -14.50
C ARG A 329 14.02 2.58 -15.57
N LYS A 330 13.88 1.80 -16.64
CA LYS A 330 12.88 2.04 -17.71
C LYS A 330 11.49 1.55 -17.37
N THR A 331 11.31 0.77 -16.27
CA THR A 331 10.03 0.18 -15.90
C THR A 331 9.21 1.01 -14.93
N SER A 332 9.80 2.01 -14.28
CA SER A 332 9.13 2.94 -13.38
C SER A 332 9.95 4.22 -13.26
N TYR A 333 9.27 5.35 -13.27
CA TYR A 333 9.87 6.67 -13.09
C TYR A 333 10.28 6.93 -11.64
N TYR A 334 9.44 6.53 -10.69
CA TYR A 334 9.68 6.72 -9.25
C TYR A 334 10.47 5.57 -8.66
N GLY A 335 11.22 5.88 -7.59
CA GLY A 335 11.91 4.90 -6.77
C GLY A 335 10.96 3.96 -6.03
N ASN A 336 11.55 3.07 -5.24
CA ASN A 336 10.82 2.13 -4.42
C ASN A 336 11.49 2.01 -3.05
N PHE A 337 10.70 1.94 -1.97
CA PHE A 337 11.20 1.67 -0.64
C PHE A 337 11.03 0.20 -0.28
N SER A 338 12.13 -0.47 0.07
CA SER A 338 12.14 -1.86 0.53
C SER A 338 12.42 -1.89 2.03
N ARG A 339 11.43 -2.31 2.81
CA ARG A 339 11.59 -2.48 4.27
C ARG A 339 12.58 -3.61 4.55
N ALA A 340 13.29 -3.51 5.68
CA ALA A 340 14.08 -4.62 6.21
C ALA A 340 13.15 -5.81 6.50
N LYS A 341 13.57 -7.02 6.10
CA LYS A 341 12.81 -8.27 6.34
C LYS A 341 13.52 -9.20 7.31
N ALA A 342 14.84 -9.13 7.34
CA ALA A 342 15.70 -9.91 8.20
C ALA A 342 16.99 -9.13 8.49
N LYS A 343 17.73 -9.56 9.50
CA LYS A 343 19.08 -9.06 9.76
C LYS A 343 20.03 -9.54 8.68
N ASP A 344 20.94 -8.66 8.26
CA ASP A 344 22.05 -9.00 7.38
C ASP A 344 23.16 -9.76 8.13
N GLU A 345 24.27 -10.06 7.45
CA GLU A 345 25.42 -10.77 8.02
C GLU A 345 26.08 -10.03 9.21
N GLU A 346 25.92 -8.71 9.28
CA GLU A 346 26.38 -7.87 10.38
C GLU A 346 25.38 -7.81 11.55
N GLY A 347 24.24 -8.48 11.43
CA GLY A 347 23.15 -8.48 12.40
C GLY A 347 22.34 -7.18 12.39
N VAL A 348 22.36 -6.41 11.29
CA VAL A 348 21.69 -5.13 11.09
C VAL A 348 20.43 -5.31 10.27
N LEU A 349 19.35 -4.64 10.64
CA LEU A 349 18.12 -4.55 9.86
C LEU A 349 18.28 -3.47 8.79
N THR A 350 18.63 -3.86 7.57
CA THR A 350 18.90 -2.93 6.47
C THR A 350 17.67 -2.77 5.58
N ALA A 351 17.13 -1.55 5.52
CA ALA A 351 16.14 -1.13 4.54
C ALA A 351 16.84 -0.38 3.39
N GLN A 352 16.22 -0.38 2.21
CA GLN A 352 16.76 0.30 1.04
C GLN A 352 15.72 1.23 0.42
N TRP A 353 16.11 2.47 0.19
CA TRP A 353 15.36 3.40 -0.65
C TRP A 353 16.04 3.46 -2.01
N MET A 354 15.44 2.79 -2.98
CA MET A 354 15.96 2.70 -4.34
C MET A 354 15.39 3.84 -5.17
N ILE A 355 16.23 4.74 -5.67
CA ILE A 355 15.83 5.84 -6.56
C ILE A 355 16.49 5.70 -7.93
N ASN A 356 15.82 6.14 -8.98
CA ASN A 356 16.45 6.25 -10.29
C ASN A 356 17.52 7.34 -10.22
N PRO A 357 18.78 7.05 -10.57
CA PRO A 357 19.79 8.10 -10.69
C PRO A 357 19.51 8.97 -11.91
N TYR A 358 20.09 10.16 -11.93
CA TYR A 358 20.13 10.99 -13.13
C TYR A 358 20.92 10.30 -14.26
N GLU A 359 20.43 10.41 -15.50
CA GLU A 359 21.01 9.73 -16.65
C GLU A 359 21.38 10.72 -17.75
N ASP A 360 22.64 10.73 -18.19
CA ASP A 360 23.13 11.68 -19.20
C ASP A 360 22.53 11.46 -20.59
N TRP A 361 22.05 10.25 -20.88
CA TRP A 361 21.46 9.87 -22.17
C TRP A 361 19.99 10.31 -22.35
N TRP A 362 19.35 10.84 -21.31
CA TRP A 362 18.00 11.38 -21.41
C TRP A 362 17.97 12.62 -22.32
N ASP A 363 16.82 12.86 -22.94
CA ASP A 363 16.57 14.15 -23.60
C ASP A 363 16.47 15.29 -22.58
N GLU A 364 16.68 16.54 -23.03
CA GLU A 364 16.73 17.71 -22.13
C GLU A 364 15.41 17.95 -21.39
N LYS A 365 14.27 17.58 -21.98
CA LYS A 365 12.97 17.69 -21.32
C LYS A 365 12.88 16.70 -20.14
N THR A 366 13.22 15.44 -20.36
CA THR A 366 13.23 14.39 -19.32
C THR A 366 14.21 14.74 -18.21
N LYS A 367 15.40 15.25 -18.55
CA LYS A 367 16.38 15.74 -17.58
C LYS A 367 15.81 16.85 -16.70
N GLN A 368 15.20 17.85 -17.29
CA GLN A 368 14.61 18.98 -16.56
C GLN A 368 13.43 18.53 -15.69
N GLU A 369 12.53 17.69 -16.21
CA GLU A 369 11.42 17.12 -15.45
C GLU A 369 11.92 16.31 -14.25
N TYR A 370 12.96 15.50 -14.43
CA TYR A 370 13.58 14.76 -13.33
C TYR A 370 14.11 15.68 -12.22
N LEU A 371 14.83 16.73 -12.59
CA LEU A 371 15.44 17.65 -11.62
C LEU A 371 14.39 18.41 -10.80
N VAL A 372 13.35 18.94 -11.44
CA VAL A 372 12.29 19.68 -10.74
C VAL A 372 11.37 18.78 -9.90
N GLU A 373 11.32 17.49 -10.16
CA GLU A 373 10.61 16.51 -9.32
C GLU A 373 11.46 15.98 -8.14
N HIS A 374 12.78 16.26 -8.16
CA HIS A 374 13.73 15.94 -7.08
C HIS A 374 14.33 17.22 -6.48
N ASP A 375 13.50 18.27 -6.34
CA ASP A 375 13.89 19.50 -5.67
C ASP A 375 14.23 19.26 -4.19
N TRP A 376 15.04 20.15 -3.59
CA TRP A 376 15.42 20.05 -2.18
C TRP A 376 14.22 19.97 -1.25
N GLY A 377 13.13 20.65 -1.57
CA GLY A 377 11.92 20.60 -0.75
C GLY A 377 11.28 19.22 -0.72
N VAL A 378 11.16 18.55 -1.89
CA VAL A 378 10.66 17.18 -1.97
C VAL A 378 11.58 16.22 -1.20
N ILE A 379 12.90 16.29 -1.43
CA ILE A 379 13.87 15.40 -0.77
C ILE A 379 13.80 15.55 0.76
N ILE A 380 13.81 16.79 1.26
CA ILE A 380 13.81 17.08 2.70
C ILE A 380 12.51 16.63 3.38
N VAL A 381 11.37 16.76 2.69
CA VAL A 381 10.07 16.39 3.24
C VAL A 381 9.81 14.89 3.14
N THR A 382 10.23 14.25 2.04
CA THR A 382 9.95 12.82 1.83
C THR A 382 10.97 11.89 2.50
N ALA A 383 12.20 12.33 2.74
CA ALA A 383 13.20 11.52 3.44
C ALA A 383 12.71 11.03 4.82
N PRO A 384 12.19 11.88 5.72
CA PRO A 384 11.60 11.41 6.97
C PRO A 384 10.30 10.61 6.78
N HIS A 385 9.49 10.89 5.76
CA HIS A 385 8.27 10.12 5.44
C HIS A 385 8.61 8.65 5.15
N GLU A 386 9.61 8.42 4.30
CA GLU A 386 10.02 7.06 3.91
C GLU A 386 10.88 6.38 4.99
N SER A 387 11.72 7.13 5.69
CA SER A 387 12.73 6.61 6.57
C SER A 387 12.47 6.83 8.07
N TYR A 388 13.26 7.68 8.70
CA TYR A 388 13.26 7.89 10.14
C TYR A 388 12.15 8.82 10.61
N GLY A 389 11.32 8.25 11.45
CA GLY A 389 10.04 8.79 11.88
C GLY A 389 8.88 8.14 11.11
N GLY A 390 9.04 7.91 9.81
CA GLY A 390 8.00 7.41 8.90
C GLY A 390 7.96 5.89 8.73
N HIS A 391 7.86 5.44 7.46
CA HIS A 391 7.60 4.04 7.09
C HIS A 391 8.64 3.04 7.60
N HIS A 392 9.93 3.40 7.62
CA HIS A 392 10.97 2.52 8.13
C HIS A 392 10.75 2.19 9.60
N VAL A 393 10.62 3.22 10.43
CA VAL A 393 10.46 3.04 11.89
C VAL A 393 9.14 2.35 12.20
N GLN A 394 8.04 2.73 11.55
CA GLN A 394 6.75 2.06 11.69
C GLN A 394 6.86 0.57 11.32
N GLY A 395 7.58 0.25 10.25
CA GLY A 395 7.83 -1.13 9.82
C GLY A 395 8.65 -1.94 10.82
N LEU A 396 9.65 -1.33 11.48
CA LEU A 396 10.41 -1.99 12.54
C LEU A 396 9.53 -2.36 13.75
N TYR A 397 8.67 -1.43 14.21
CA TYR A 397 7.71 -1.72 15.28
C TYR A 397 6.73 -2.80 14.88
N GLN A 398 6.20 -2.78 13.66
CA GLN A 398 5.28 -3.79 13.15
C GLN A 398 5.95 -5.17 13.09
N MET A 399 7.19 -5.27 12.57
CA MET A 399 7.96 -6.52 12.49
C MET A 399 8.16 -7.17 13.86
N HIS A 400 8.35 -6.36 14.90
CA HIS A 400 8.59 -6.82 16.27
C HIS A 400 7.32 -6.91 17.12
N ASN A 401 6.14 -6.71 16.53
CA ASN A 401 4.90 -6.86 17.29
C ASN A 401 4.72 -8.33 17.72
N PRO A 402 4.48 -8.60 19.02
CA PRO A 402 4.34 -9.97 19.52
C PRO A 402 3.11 -10.68 18.94
N ARG A 403 2.06 -9.94 18.61
CA ARG A 403 0.81 -10.50 18.09
C ARG A 403 0.89 -10.67 16.57
N LYS A 404 0.81 -11.90 16.09
CA LYS A 404 0.99 -12.25 14.67
C LYS A 404 0.06 -11.48 13.75
N ILE A 405 -1.23 -11.37 14.11
CA ILE A 405 -2.21 -10.64 13.28
C ILE A 405 -1.80 -9.19 13.04
N ARG A 406 -1.25 -8.50 14.05
CA ARG A 406 -0.78 -7.11 13.97
C ARG A 406 0.54 -6.99 13.24
N ARG A 407 1.38 -8.03 13.29
CA ARG A 407 2.66 -8.09 12.59
C ARG A 407 2.48 -8.29 11.09
N GLU A 408 1.52 -9.13 10.69
CA GLU A 408 1.35 -9.56 9.30
C GLU A 408 0.28 -8.78 8.52
N ASN A 409 -0.56 -8.00 9.22
CA ASN A 409 -1.62 -7.22 8.61
C ASN A 409 -1.48 -5.73 8.94
N GLY A 410 -2.11 -4.88 8.12
CA GLY A 410 -2.10 -3.45 8.32
C GLY A 410 -3.01 -2.74 7.32
N LEU A 411 -3.28 -1.46 7.59
CA LEU A 411 -4.11 -0.60 6.77
C LEU A 411 -3.30 0.60 6.27
N SER A 412 -3.53 0.98 5.02
CA SER A 412 -2.98 2.23 4.45
C SER A 412 -3.40 3.45 5.25
N LEU A 413 -4.60 3.43 5.83
CA LEU A 413 -5.11 4.49 6.69
C LEU A 413 -4.15 4.85 7.83
N PHE A 414 -3.50 3.86 8.47
CA PHE A 414 -2.49 4.14 9.48
C PHE A 414 -1.10 4.34 8.86
N SER A 415 -0.64 3.48 7.95
CA SER A 415 0.74 3.58 7.45
C SER A 415 1.01 4.86 6.67
N GLU A 416 0.12 5.25 5.77
CA GLU A 416 0.24 6.50 5.01
C GLU A 416 -0.07 7.73 5.88
N GLY A 417 -1.06 7.57 6.78
CA GLY A 417 -1.36 8.59 7.79
C GLY A 417 -0.18 8.86 8.71
N TRP A 418 0.56 7.82 9.11
CA TRP A 418 1.78 7.94 9.91
C TRP A 418 2.90 8.65 9.16
N GLY A 419 3.12 8.31 7.88
CA GLY A 419 4.10 9.01 7.05
C GLY A 419 3.78 10.51 6.93
N LEU A 420 2.53 10.86 6.66
CA LEU A 420 2.11 12.26 6.56
C LEU A 420 2.12 12.98 7.92
N TYR A 421 1.76 12.28 9.00
CA TYR A 421 1.89 12.79 10.36
C TYR A 421 3.34 13.12 10.69
N ASN A 422 4.28 12.29 10.24
CA ASN A 422 5.70 12.55 10.46
C ASN A 422 6.19 13.80 9.70
N GLU A 423 5.70 14.06 8.48
CA GLU A 423 5.98 15.34 7.78
C GLU A 423 5.53 16.55 8.63
N GLN A 424 4.36 16.46 9.26
CA GLN A 424 3.84 17.49 10.17
C GLN A 424 4.69 17.58 11.46
N LEU A 425 5.05 16.44 12.06
CA LEU A 425 5.92 16.38 13.24
C LEU A 425 7.26 17.04 12.99
N MET A 426 7.86 16.84 11.82
CA MET A 426 9.13 17.46 11.43
C MET A 426 8.99 18.98 11.32
N ALA A 427 7.88 19.50 10.82
CA ALA A 427 7.59 20.93 10.82
C ALA A 427 7.45 21.48 12.26
N GLU A 428 6.68 20.80 13.12
CA GLU A 428 6.43 21.20 14.52
C GLU A 428 7.70 21.19 15.38
N THR A 429 8.66 20.32 15.07
CA THR A 429 9.89 20.14 15.86
C THR A 429 11.11 20.86 15.28
N GLY A 430 10.93 21.67 14.22
CA GLY A 430 11.98 22.52 13.65
C GLY A 430 13.02 21.78 12.80
N PHE A 431 12.66 20.69 12.17
CA PHE A 431 13.54 19.95 11.26
C PHE A 431 13.80 20.70 9.94
N PHE A 432 12.81 21.43 9.44
CA PHE A 432 12.95 22.13 8.17
C PHE A 432 13.86 23.35 8.28
N PRO A 433 14.86 23.49 7.42
CA PRO A 433 15.88 24.53 7.53
C PRO A 433 15.36 25.96 7.34
N ASN A 434 14.22 26.11 6.65
CA ASN A 434 13.64 27.42 6.37
C ASN A 434 12.15 27.33 6.00
N LYS A 435 11.49 28.49 5.93
CA LYS A 435 10.06 28.61 5.57
C LYS A 435 9.72 28.11 4.16
N ARG A 436 10.66 28.14 3.20
CA ARG A 436 10.42 27.65 1.83
C ARG A 436 10.21 26.13 1.82
N ILE A 437 10.98 25.38 2.62
CA ILE A 437 10.78 23.94 2.77
C ILE A 437 9.45 23.64 3.46
N HIS A 438 9.07 24.44 4.47
CA HIS A 438 7.74 24.32 5.09
C HIS A 438 6.61 24.62 4.09
N LEU A 439 6.75 25.62 3.21
CA LEU A 439 5.78 25.89 2.15
C LEU A 439 5.66 24.68 1.20
N ARG A 440 6.77 24.04 0.86
CA ARG A 440 6.76 22.82 0.03
C ARG A 440 6.03 21.67 0.74
N GLN A 441 6.23 21.49 2.04
CA GLN A 441 5.51 20.50 2.85
C GLN A 441 3.99 20.80 2.86
N LEU A 442 3.58 22.06 3.02
CA LEU A 442 2.17 22.44 2.95
C LEU A 442 1.57 22.17 1.56
N GLN A 443 2.31 22.41 0.47
CA GLN A 443 1.86 22.06 -0.89
C GLN A 443 1.68 20.54 -1.04
N LEU A 444 2.62 19.75 -0.53
CA LEU A 444 2.49 18.29 -0.52
C LEU A 444 1.31 17.84 0.35
N ARG A 445 1.02 18.51 1.46
CA ARG A 445 -0.15 18.26 2.31
C ARG A 445 -1.46 18.64 1.58
N LEU A 446 -1.48 19.74 0.81
CA LEU A 446 -2.63 20.14 -0.01
C LEU A 446 -2.97 19.05 -1.04
N TRP A 447 -1.98 18.47 -1.69
CA TRP A 447 -2.17 17.29 -2.53
C TRP A 447 -2.86 16.14 -1.78
N ARG A 448 -2.38 15.80 -0.56
CA ARG A 448 -2.99 14.71 0.23
C ARG A 448 -4.42 15.05 0.71
N ASN A 449 -4.73 16.32 0.87
CA ASN A 449 -6.12 16.75 1.11
C ASN A 449 -7.00 16.52 -0.13
N ALA A 450 -6.50 16.86 -1.32
CA ALA A 450 -7.21 16.60 -2.57
C ALA A 450 -7.51 15.10 -2.75
N ARG A 451 -6.65 14.20 -2.25
CA ARG A 451 -6.86 12.75 -2.23
C ARG A 451 -8.16 12.34 -1.57
N VAL A 452 -8.50 12.96 -0.44
CA VAL A 452 -9.77 12.67 0.25
C VAL A 452 -10.96 13.11 -0.63
N ILE A 453 -10.86 14.28 -1.27
CA ILE A 453 -11.94 14.81 -2.10
C ILE A 453 -12.18 13.93 -3.33
N TYR A 454 -11.14 13.62 -4.10
CA TYR A 454 -11.36 12.90 -5.35
C TYR A 454 -11.61 11.40 -5.12
N ASP A 455 -11.03 10.75 -4.12
CA ASP A 455 -11.31 9.33 -3.82
C ASP A 455 -12.79 9.16 -3.45
N VAL A 456 -13.26 9.90 -2.45
CA VAL A 456 -14.69 9.89 -2.06
C VAL A 456 -15.57 10.35 -3.21
N GLY A 457 -15.22 11.47 -3.86
CA GLY A 457 -16.03 12.08 -4.91
C GLY A 457 -16.27 11.16 -6.09
N MET A 458 -15.22 10.55 -6.62
CA MET A 458 -15.31 9.66 -7.77
C MET A 458 -16.05 8.35 -7.45
N HIS A 459 -15.75 7.75 -6.30
CA HIS A 459 -16.33 6.46 -5.94
C HIS A 459 -17.75 6.55 -5.40
N SER A 460 -18.21 7.72 -4.98
CA SER A 460 -19.62 7.98 -4.60
C SER A 460 -20.46 8.65 -5.71
N GLY A 461 -19.84 8.96 -6.86
CA GLY A 461 -20.51 9.60 -8.00
C GLY A 461 -20.73 11.12 -7.86
N ARG A 462 -20.05 11.80 -6.89
CA ARG A 462 -20.09 13.25 -6.70
C ARG A 462 -19.11 14.03 -7.58
N MET A 463 -18.13 13.34 -8.15
CA MET A 463 -17.07 13.94 -8.95
C MET A 463 -16.75 13.01 -10.15
N THR A 464 -16.60 13.60 -11.29
CA THR A 464 -16.13 12.92 -12.51
C THR A 464 -14.60 12.78 -12.49
N TYR A 465 -14.07 11.91 -13.35
CA TYR A 465 -12.63 11.76 -13.56
C TYR A 465 -11.96 13.10 -13.96
N GLU A 466 -12.57 13.83 -14.90
CA GLU A 466 -12.00 15.10 -15.39
C GLU A 466 -12.04 16.20 -14.33
N GLU A 467 -13.08 16.27 -13.50
CA GLU A 467 -13.13 17.21 -12.37
C GLU A 467 -12.03 16.88 -11.34
N ALA A 468 -11.74 15.59 -11.10
CA ALA A 468 -10.65 15.18 -10.22
C ALA A 468 -9.28 15.57 -10.81
N VAL A 469 -9.07 15.38 -12.13
CA VAL A 469 -7.86 15.86 -12.82
C VAL A 469 -7.75 17.38 -12.72
N ALA A 470 -8.85 18.12 -12.95
CA ALA A 470 -8.87 19.58 -12.85
C ALA A 470 -8.55 20.07 -11.42
N LEU A 471 -9.05 19.41 -10.39
CA LEU A 471 -8.68 19.73 -9.01
C LEU A 471 -7.16 19.65 -8.81
N MET A 472 -6.52 18.62 -9.35
CA MET A 472 -5.08 18.43 -9.23
C MET A 472 -4.27 19.44 -10.05
N THR A 473 -4.70 19.76 -11.28
CA THR A 473 -3.99 20.74 -12.13
C THR A 473 -4.19 22.17 -11.66
N ASP A 474 -5.43 22.57 -11.40
CA ASP A 474 -5.80 23.98 -11.23
C ASP A 474 -5.61 24.47 -9.79
N LYS A 475 -5.74 23.56 -8.81
CA LYS A 475 -5.68 23.91 -7.39
C LYS A 475 -4.42 23.42 -6.67
N VAL A 476 -3.85 22.29 -7.08
CA VAL A 476 -2.62 21.74 -6.44
C VAL A 476 -1.37 22.09 -7.25
N GLY A 477 -1.51 22.34 -8.56
CA GLY A 477 -0.42 22.74 -9.43
C GLY A 477 0.36 21.56 -10.04
N PHE A 478 -0.34 20.43 -10.29
CA PHE A 478 0.24 19.29 -10.99
C PHE A 478 0.24 19.51 -12.50
N LEU A 479 1.23 18.96 -13.18
CA LEU A 479 1.16 18.78 -14.63
C LEU A 479 0.03 17.80 -14.96
N ARG A 480 -0.68 18.03 -16.07
CA ARG A 480 -1.86 17.23 -16.42
C ARG A 480 -1.56 15.72 -16.49
N TRP A 481 -0.45 15.33 -17.07
CA TRP A 481 -0.08 13.90 -17.14
C TRP A 481 0.15 13.28 -15.76
N ALA A 482 0.77 14.01 -14.83
CA ALA A 482 0.99 13.56 -13.46
C ALA A 482 -0.33 13.48 -12.68
N ALA A 483 -1.21 14.48 -12.85
CA ALA A 483 -2.56 14.44 -12.30
C ALA A 483 -3.36 13.23 -12.82
N GLN A 484 -3.29 12.93 -14.12
CA GLN A 484 -3.95 11.76 -14.69
C GLN A 484 -3.44 10.44 -14.09
N LEU A 485 -2.12 10.25 -13.92
CA LEU A 485 -1.56 9.05 -13.29
C LEU A 485 -2.04 8.89 -11.85
N GLU A 486 -2.12 9.98 -11.11
CA GLU A 486 -2.62 9.98 -9.72
C GLU A 486 -4.10 9.57 -9.68
N ILE A 487 -4.95 10.19 -10.51
CA ILE A 487 -6.38 9.90 -10.57
C ILE A 487 -6.66 8.49 -11.11
N ASP A 488 -5.84 7.99 -12.05
CA ASP A 488 -5.90 6.61 -12.55
C ASP A 488 -5.65 5.59 -11.44
N SER A 489 -4.71 5.89 -10.56
CA SER A 489 -4.42 5.04 -9.40
C SER A 489 -5.57 5.07 -8.40
N ALA A 490 -6.19 6.24 -8.18
CA ALA A 490 -7.35 6.38 -7.31
C ALA A 490 -8.57 5.63 -7.87
N ALA A 491 -8.83 5.75 -9.17
CA ALA A 491 -9.93 5.03 -9.83
C ALA A 491 -9.83 3.50 -9.67
N LYS A 492 -8.61 2.97 -9.57
CA LYS A 492 -8.36 1.53 -9.32
C LYS A 492 -8.51 1.14 -7.85
N SER A 493 -8.20 2.04 -6.91
CA SER A 493 -7.96 1.69 -5.51
C SER A 493 -8.86 2.48 -4.56
N PRO A 494 -10.19 2.23 -4.57
CA PRO A 494 -11.15 2.95 -3.72
C PRO A 494 -10.79 2.82 -2.24
N GLY A 495 -10.75 3.98 -1.55
CA GLY A 495 -10.46 4.07 -0.11
C GLY A 495 -8.97 4.04 0.25
N TYR A 496 -8.06 3.86 -0.71
CA TYR A 496 -6.63 3.91 -0.43
C TYR A 496 -6.14 5.35 -0.17
N PHE A 497 -6.56 6.28 -1.02
CA PHE A 497 -6.03 7.64 -1.03
C PHE A 497 -6.54 8.51 0.12
N ILE A 498 -7.71 8.20 0.69
CA ILE A 498 -8.16 8.85 1.95
C ILE A 498 -7.20 8.54 3.10
N GLY A 499 -6.46 7.44 3.04
CA GLY A 499 -5.58 6.97 4.11
C GLY A 499 -4.53 8.00 4.54
N TYR A 500 -4.07 8.83 3.64
CA TYR A 500 -3.03 9.83 3.92
C TYR A 500 -3.51 10.92 4.89
N TYR A 501 -4.36 11.80 4.44
CA TYR A 501 -4.75 12.95 5.24
C TYR A 501 -5.72 12.60 6.38
N LEU A 502 -6.66 11.71 6.11
CA LEU A 502 -7.57 11.23 7.15
C LEU A 502 -6.81 10.47 8.24
N GLY A 503 -5.89 9.59 7.86
CA GLY A 503 -5.05 8.87 8.81
C GLY A 503 -4.20 9.79 9.67
N MET A 504 -3.55 10.80 9.07
CA MET A 504 -2.85 11.85 9.82
C MET A 504 -3.77 12.56 10.81
N SER A 505 -4.98 12.93 10.37
CA SER A 505 -5.95 13.64 11.23
C SER A 505 -6.37 12.79 12.41
N GLU A 506 -6.57 11.48 12.21
CA GLU A 506 -6.88 10.55 13.30
C GLU A 506 -5.72 10.39 14.28
N ILE A 507 -4.49 10.31 13.79
CA ILE A 507 -3.30 10.25 14.65
C ILE A 507 -3.16 11.53 15.49
N LEU A 508 -3.38 12.71 14.88
CA LEU A 508 -3.36 13.99 15.59
C LEU A 508 -4.46 14.03 16.66
N ARG A 509 -5.66 13.59 16.34
CA ARG A 509 -6.78 13.52 17.29
C ARG A 509 -6.45 12.60 18.48
N ILE A 510 -5.91 11.42 18.23
CA ILE A 510 -5.48 10.46 19.27
C ILE A 510 -4.35 11.06 20.11
N ARG A 511 -3.39 11.77 19.48
CA ARG A 511 -2.30 12.48 20.19
C ARG A 511 -2.84 13.53 21.16
N ASP A 512 -3.81 14.31 20.71
CA ASP A 512 -4.41 15.36 21.54
C ASP A 512 -5.19 14.78 22.72
N LEU A 513 -5.95 13.71 22.52
CA LEU A 513 -6.63 12.96 23.59
C LEU A 513 -5.62 12.38 24.59
N TYR A 514 -4.55 11.76 24.08
CA TYR A 514 -3.50 11.21 24.92
C TYR A 514 -2.81 12.30 25.74
N LYS A 515 -2.49 13.44 25.10
CA LYS A 515 -1.89 14.61 25.76
C LYS A 515 -2.79 15.15 26.87
N GLN A 516 -4.09 15.24 26.62
CA GLN A 516 -5.07 15.68 27.63
C GLN A 516 -5.11 14.73 28.83
N LYS A 517 -5.08 13.41 28.60
CA LYS A 517 -5.06 12.40 29.67
C LYS A 517 -3.77 12.38 30.48
N MET A 518 -2.63 12.56 29.83
CA MET A 518 -1.31 12.53 30.47
C MET A 518 -0.95 13.82 31.22
N GLY A 519 -1.53 14.95 30.80
CA GLY A 519 -1.18 16.26 31.38
C GLY A 519 0.32 16.56 31.31
N GLU A 520 0.94 16.92 32.42
CA GLU A 520 2.38 17.23 32.50
C GLU A 520 3.30 16.04 32.21
N ARG A 521 2.80 14.82 32.29
CA ARG A 521 3.58 13.60 31.98
C ARG A 521 3.69 13.32 30.48
N PHE A 522 2.97 14.08 29.64
CA PHE A 522 3.00 13.87 28.20
C PHE A 522 4.39 14.12 27.61
N THR A 523 4.87 13.16 26.82
CA THR A 523 6.00 13.36 25.90
C THR A 523 5.67 12.75 24.54
N LEU A 524 6.19 13.34 23.48
CA LEU A 524 6.01 12.79 22.13
C LEU A 524 6.61 11.38 22.01
N GLY A 525 7.78 11.15 22.62
CA GLY A 525 8.44 9.84 22.56
C GLY A 525 7.61 8.73 23.18
N ASP A 526 7.00 8.98 24.36
CA ASP A 526 6.12 8.01 25.02
C ASP A 526 4.85 7.73 24.19
N PHE A 527 4.23 8.79 23.66
CA PHE A 527 3.07 8.65 22.79
C PHE A 527 3.37 7.80 21.55
N HIS A 528 4.44 8.14 20.83
CA HIS A 528 4.80 7.44 19.60
C HIS A 528 5.18 5.99 19.85
N GLU A 529 5.96 5.73 20.90
CA GLU A 529 6.36 4.37 21.26
C GLU A 529 5.14 3.48 21.54
N LYS A 530 4.22 3.96 22.37
CA LYS A 530 3.01 3.22 22.72
C LYS A 530 2.11 3.01 21.52
N LEU A 531 1.89 4.06 20.71
CA LEU A 531 1.05 3.97 19.52
C LEU A 531 1.61 2.94 18.51
N LEU A 532 2.92 2.99 18.24
CA LEU A 532 3.58 2.07 17.30
C LEU A 532 3.60 0.63 17.80
N LYS A 533 3.74 0.40 19.12
CA LYS A 533 3.67 -0.93 19.75
C LYS A 533 2.29 -1.58 19.64
N ILE A 534 1.22 -0.79 19.62
CA ILE A 534 -0.14 -1.31 19.40
C ILE A 534 -0.22 -1.99 18.03
N GLY A 535 0.37 -1.40 16.99
CA GLY A 535 0.42 -1.97 15.65
C GLY A 535 -0.39 -1.17 14.62
N ASN A 536 -0.32 -1.59 13.36
CA ASN A 536 -1.01 -0.96 12.23
C ASN A 536 -2.44 -1.50 12.11
N MET A 537 -3.41 -0.80 12.68
CA MET A 537 -4.83 -1.19 12.68
C MET A 537 -5.75 0.04 12.56
N PRO A 538 -7.10 -0.15 12.50
CA PRO A 538 -8.03 0.97 12.49
C PRO A 538 -7.80 1.95 13.66
N PRO A 539 -7.85 3.28 13.42
CA PRO A 539 -7.58 4.29 14.45
C PRO A 539 -8.44 4.16 15.71
N SER A 540 -9.70 3.74 15.58
CA SER A 540 -10.59 3.52 16.73
C SER A 540 -10.09 2.40 17.66
N LEU A 541 -9.52 1.32 17.12
CA LEU A 541 -8.93 0.24 17.91
C LEU A 541 -7.61 0.67 18.55
N MET A 542 -6.82 1.49 17.85
CA MET A 542 -5.58 2.04 18.39
C MET A 542 -5.84 3.00 19.55
N GLU A 543 -6.83 3.87 19.42
CA GLU A 543 -7.25 4.78 20.48
C GLU A 543 -7.69 4.00 21.72
N GLU A 544 -8.57 3.02 21.54
CA GLU A 544 -9.08 2.20 22.65
C GLU A 544 -7.93 1.45 23.36
N SER A 545 -7.01 0.83 22.59
CA SER A 545 -5.85 0.15 23.16
C SER A 545 -4.92 1.11 23.89
N LEU A 546 -4.71 2.31 23.34
CA LEU A 546 -3.83 3.31 23.94
C LEU A 546 -4.40 3.84 25.26
N MET A 547 -5.73 4.10 25.30
CA MET A 547 -6.39 4.65 26.49
C MET A 547 -6.52 3.61 27.61
N ALA A 548 -6.84 2.35 27.29
CA ALA A 548 -6.93 1.29 28.27
C ALA A 548 -5.60 1.06 29.02
N ASN A 549 -4.47 1.18 28.34
CA ASN A 549 -3.15 1.04 28.94
C ASN A 549 -2.80 2.18 29.92
N LEU A 550 -3.50 3.31 29.87
CA LEU A 550 -3.31 4.42 30.84
C LEU A 550 -4.04 4.13 32.17
N ASP A 551 -5.19 3.47 32.12
CA ASP A 551 -6.01 3.19 33.29
C ASP A 551 -5.41 2.06 34.14
N THR A 552 -4.58 1.18 33.52
CA THR A 552 -3.93 0.04 34.20
C THR A 552 -2.56 0.36 34.78
N GLY A 553 -1.99 1.54 34.49
CA GLY A 553 -0.70 1.99 35.04
C GLY A 553 0.51 1.19 34.54
N THR A 554 0.38 0.47 33.40
CA THR A 554 1.45 -0.33 32.77
C THR A 554 2.09 0.39 31.57
#